data_3b67c25baafb17a96908da46e34ebe57
#
_entry.id   3b67c25baafb17a96908da46e34ebe57
#
_cell.length_a   1.000
_cell.length_b   1.000
_cell.length_c   1.000
_cell.angle_alpha   90.00
_cell.angle_beta   90.00
_cell.angle_gamma   90.00
#
_symmetry.space_group_name_H-M   'P 1'
#
loop_
_entity.id
_entity.type
_entity.pdbx_description
1 polymer ?
#
loop_
_entity_poly.entity_id
_entity_poly.type
_entity_poly.pdbx_seq_one_letter_code
_entity_poly.pdbx_strand_id
1 'polypeptide(L)'
;VFLSVAPLMVASCAFEGWAMIQFGAEKGGLGRITRLESNQIITFEIIQIGLGLFLMFFGAKFIQWSCQGFHTETTYKQAFTLTAYALSPLFWLRFLDGVPQIPSWLCWGMGALGTLVALYHGVALIIQPNTSVGFGLYLISSMTLISISGLCHFLALGLAYEKFNIRPWVGHLFLPG
;
A
#
# COMPACT_ATOMS: atom_id res chain seq x y z
N VAL A 1 3.15 -11.44 -13.07
CA VAL A 1 3.35 -10.65 -11.83
C VAL A 1 2.05 -10.01 -11.37
N PHE A 2 1.37 -9.21 -12.20
CA PHE A 2 0.08 -8.59 -11.81
C PHE A 2 -0.96 -9.65 -11.38
N LEU A 3 -1.09 -10.73 -12.13
CA LEU A 3 -1.99 -11.85 -11.82
C LEU A 3 -1.66 -12.58 -10.51
N SER A 4 -0.48 -12.39 -9.93
CA SER A 4 -0.11 -12.98 -8.64
C SER A 4 -0.31 -12.01 -7.48
N VAL A 5 0.02 -10.74 -7.67
CA VAL A 5 0.01 -9.73 -6.60
C VAL A 5 -1.35 -9.08 -6.42
N ALA A 6 -2.10 -8.85 -7.50
CA ALA A 6 -3.46 -8.28 -7.40
C ALA A 6 -4.43 -9.21 -6.64
N PRO A 7 -4.49 -10.52 -6.88
CA PRO A 7 -5.28 -11.44 -6.05
C PRO A 7 -4.85 -11.44 -4.58
N LEU A 8 -3.54 -11.38 -4.31
CA LEU A 8 -3.02 -11.31 -2.94
C LEU A 8 -3.51 -10.04 -2.23
N MET A 9 -3.44 -8.90 -2.91
CA MET A 9 -3.92 -7.62 -2.37
C MET A 9 -5.43 -7.67 -2.07
N VAL A 10 -6.24 -8.19 -3.01
CA VAL A 10 -7.70 -8.32 -2.82
C VAL A 10 -8.01 -9.31 -1.70
N ALA A 11 -7.32 -10.44 -1.65
CA ALA A 11 -7.52 -11.45 -0.61
C ALA A 11 -7.16 -10.92 0.78
N SER A 12 -6.06 -10.15 0.90
CA SER A 12 -5.66 -9.55 2.18
C SER A 12 -6.69 -8.51 2.66
N CYS A 13 -7.20 -7.67 1.77
CA CYS A 13 -8.28 -6.72 2.08
C CYS A 13 -9.58 -7.44 2.50
N ALA A 14 -9.98 -8.44 1.73
CA ALA A 14 -11.19 -9.20 2.04
C ALA A 14 -11.08 -9.92 3.41
N PHE A 15 -9.93 -10.50 3.70
CA PHE A 15 -9.68 -11.16 4.98
C PHE A 15 -9.65 -10.15 6.14
N GLU A 16 -8.99 -9.01 5.98
CA GLU A 16 -8.96 -7.93 6.97
C GLU A 16 -10.38 -7.43 7.26
N GLY A 17 -11.16 -7.11 6.23
CA GLY A 17 -12.55 -6.67 6.38
C GLY A 17 -13.44 -7.73 7.05
N TRP A 18 -13.29 -9.00 6.67
CA TRP A 18 -14.00 -10.12 7.33
C TRP A 18 -13.62 -10.23 8.80
N ALA A 19 -12.34 -10.18 9.12
CA ALA A 19 -11.86 -10.25 10.50
C ALA A 19 -12.37 -9.08 11.35
N MET A 20 -12.39 -7.87 10.80
CA MET A 20 -12.96 -6.70 11.47
C MET A 20 -14.46 -6.85 11.76
N ILE A 21 -15.23 -7.46 10.86
CA ILE A 21 -16.66 -7.72 11.06
C ILE A 21 -16.86 -8.76 12.17
N GLN A 22 -16.05 -9.82 12.19
CA GLN A 22 -16.23 -10.93 13.15
C GLN A 22 -15.73 -10.61 14.56
N PHE A 23 -14.56 -9.98 14.66
CA PHE A 23 -13.90 -9.72 15.95
C PHE A 23 -14.15 -8.32 16.49
N GLY A 24 -14.80 -7.46 15.71
CA GLY A 24 -14.93 -6.04 16.00
C GLY A 24 -13.70 -5.28 15.51
N ALA A 25 -13.94 -4.26 14.70
CA ALA A 25 -12.85 -3.42 14.20
C ALA A 25 -12.36 -2.49 15.31
N GLU A 26 -11.19 -2.78 15.81
CA GLU A 26 -10.48 -1.93 16.75
C GLU A 26 -9.31 -1.28 16.03
N LYS A 27 -9.58 -0.26 15.20
CA LYS A 27 -8.53 0.53 14.59
C LYS A 27 -8.37 1.86 15.29
N GLY A 28 -7.23 2.06 15.89
CA GLY A 28 -6.89 3.32 16.54
C GLY A 28 -5.40 3.42 16.84
N GLY A 29 -4.79 4.55 16.51
CA GLY A 29 -3.47 4.89 17.02
C GLY A 29 -3.54 5.20 18.51
N LEU A 30 -2.54 4.75 19.29
CA LEU A 30 -2.35 5.11 20.70
C LEU A 30 -3.50 4.73 21.66
N GLY A 31 -4.03 3.52 21.53
CA GLY A 31 -4.93 2.96 22.56
C GLY A 31 -6.38 3.44 22.54
N ARG A 32 -6.79 4.18 21.52
CA ARG A 32 -8.22 4.43 21.25
C ARG A 32 -8.78 3.41 20.30
N ILE A 33 -9.57 2.50 20.84
CA ILE A 33 -10.33 1.52 20.11
C ILE A 33 -11.61 2.20 19.64
N THR A 34 -11.78 2.32 18.33
CA THR A 34 -13.01 2.81 17.73
C THR A 34 -13.66 1.67 16.94
N ARG A 35 -14.85 1.28 17.32
CA ARG A 35 -15.63 0.29 16.55
C ARG A 35 -16.15 0.96 15.28
N LEU A 36 -15.82 0.37 14.15
CA LEU A 36 -16.35 0.76 12.85
C LEU A 36 -17.64 0.00 12.56
N GLU A 37 -18.62 0.67 11.99
CA GLU A 37 -19.81 0.02 11.45
C GLU A 37 -19.47 -0.80 10.19
N SER A 38 -20.27 -1.84 9.89
CA SER A 38 -20.01 -2.71 8.74
C SER A 38 -19.88 -1.95 7.42
N ASN A 39 -20.68 -0.90 7.21
CA ASN A 39 -20.58 -0.05 6.03
C ASN A 39 -19.27 0.74 5.95
N GLN A 40 -18.75 1.17 7.10
CA GLN A 40 -17.47 1.87 7.18
C GLN A 40 -16.32 0.92 6.88
N ILE A 41 -16.39 -0.33 7.36
CA ILE A 41 -15.39 -1.37 7.06
C ILE A 41 -15.34 -1.64 5.56
N ILE A 42 -16.48 -1.87 4.91
CA ILE A 42 -16.53 -2.11 3.47
C ILE A 42 -15.95 -0.91 2.69
N THR A 43 -16.32 0.29 3.07
CA THR A 43 -15.80 1.52 2.44
C THR A 43 -14.29 1.63 2.62
N PHE A 44 -13.79 1.34 3.82
CA PHE A 44 -12.37 1.33 4.12
C PHE A 44 -11.61 0.35 3.22
N GLU A 45 -12.09 -0.90 3.06
CA GLU A 45 -11.43 -1.91 2.24
C GLU A 45 -11.45 -1.54 0.74
N ILE A 46 -12.55 -0.98 0.24
CA ILE A 46 -12.62 -0.49 -1.16
C ILE A 46 -11.59 0.62 -1.40
N ILE A 47 -11.49 1.57 -0.48
CA ILE A 47 -10.51 2.65 -0.54
C ILE A 47 -9.09 2.07 -0.51
N GLN A 48 -8.83 1.11 0.34
CA GLN A 48 -7.53 0.48 0.45
C GLN A 48 -7.12 -0.27 -0.83
N ILE A 49 -8.05 -0.98 -1.49
CA ILE A 49 -7.81 -1.61 -2.79
C ILE A 49 -7.45 -0.54 -3.84
N GLY A 50 -8.22 0.54 -3.90
CA GLY A 50 -7.97 1.66 -4.81
C GLY A 50 -6.59 2.29 -4.59
N LEU A 51 -6.24 2.57 -3.34
CA LEU A 51 -4.93 3.13 -2.97
C LEU A 51 -3.78 2.14 -3.22
N GLY A 52 -4.00 0.84 -3.01
CA GLY A 52 -3.04 -0.21 -3.31
C GLY A 52 -2.74 -0.30 -4.81
N LEU A 53 -3.77 -0.24 -5.66
CA LEU A 53 -3.61 -0.16 -7.10
C LEU A 53 -2.87 1.11 -7.51
N PHE A 54 -3.27 2.26 -6.97
CA PHE A 54 -2.58 3.52 -7.20
C PHE A 54 -1.09 3.42 -6.85
N LEU A 55 -0.77 2.87 -5.68
CA LEU A 55 0.61 2.69 -5.23
C LEU A 55 1.41 1.78 -6.18
N MET A 56 0.81 0.70 -6.69
CA MET A 56 1.47 -0.21 -7.65
C MET A 56 1.78 0.49 -8.97
N PHE A 57 0.79 1.17 -9.57
CA PHE A 57 0.96 1.80 -10.89
C PHE A 57 1.82 3.07 -10.80
N PHE A 58 1.54 3.92 -9.84
CA PHE A 58 2.29 5.16 -9.64
C PHE A 58 3.73 4.88 -9.17
N GLY A 59 3.91 3.95 -8.23
CA GLY A 59 5.23 3.53 -7.76
C GLY A 59 6.08 2.97 -8.89
N ALA A 60 5.50 2.14 -9.76
CA ALA A 60 6.19 1.62 -10.94
C ALA A 60 6.62 2.74 -11.90
N LYS A 61 5.73 3.71 -12.13
CA LYS A 61 6.05 4.86 -13.00
C LYS A 61 7.14 5.73 -12.40
N PHE A 62 7.08 5.95 -11.08
CA PHE A 62 8.10 6.71 -10.37
C PHE A 62 9.47 6.02 -10.42
N ILE A 63 9.52 4.69 -10.21
CA ILE A 63 10.77 3.92 -10.32
C ILE A 63 11.32 4.02 -11.74
N GLN A 64 10.47 3.92 -12.77
CA GLN A 64 10.90 4.10 -14.15
C GLN A 64 11.52 5.49 -14.37
N TRP A 65 10.90 6.56 -13.88
CA TRP A 65 11.44 7.92 -14.00
C TRP A 65 12.77 8.08 -13.22
N SER A 66 12.85 7.48 -12.04
CA SER A 66 14.10 7.48 -11.26
C SER A 66 15.24 6.79 -12.02
N CYS A 67 14.97 5.64 -12.66
CA CYS A 67 15.95 4.96 -13.50
C CYS A 67 16.44 5.85 -14.64
N GLN A 68 15.53 6.56 -15.32
CA GLN A 68 15.88 7.51 -16.38
C GLN A 68 16.77 8.65 -15.86
N GLY A 69 16.47 9.18 -14.67
CA GLY A 69 17.30 10.20 -14.02
C GLY A 69 18.72 9.74 -13.69
N PHE A 70 18.89 8.44 -13.46
CA PHE A 70 20.19 7.80 -13.27
C PHE A 70 20.82 7.22 -14.55
N HIS A 71 20.29 7.58 -15.72
CA HIS A 71 20.75 7.06 -17.02
C HIS A 71 20.73 5.54 -17.11
N THR A 72 19.81 4.89 -16.39
CA THR A 72 19.62 3.44 -16.40
C THR A 72 18.39 3.12 -17.27
N GLU A 73 18.61 2.36 -18.34
CA GLU A 73 17.53 1.92 -19.21
C GLU A 73 16.63 0.93 -18.46
N THR A 74 15.36 1.27 -18.34
CA THR A 74 14.38 0.41 -17.65
C THR A 74 13.02 0.51 -18.33
N THR A 75 12.46 -0.64 -18.65
CA THR A 75 11.10 -0.71 -19.19
C THR A 75 10.07 -0.57 -18.06
N TYR A 76 8.91 -0.03 -18.39
CA TYR A 76 7.79 0.03 -17.42
C TYR A 76 7.45 -1.34 -16.83
N LYS A 77 7.54 -2.41 -17.65
CA LYS A 77 7.30 -3.79 -17.22
C LYS A 77 8.27 -4.23 -16.11
N GLN A 78 9.55 -3.90 -16.22
CA GLN A 78 10.56 -4.20 -15.19
C GLN A 78 10.30 -3.39 -13.91
N ALA A 79 10.04 -2.08 -14.03
CA ALA A 79 9.70 -1.22 -12.90
C ALA A 79 8.42 -1.69 -12.20
N PHE A 80 7.39 -2.07 -12.95
CA PHE A 80 6.15 -2.62 -12.41
C PHE A 80 6.38 -3.97 -11.70
N THR A 81 7.19 -4.84 -12.29
CA THR A 81 7.55 -6.12 -11.68
C THR A 81 8.27 -5.90 -10.35
N LEU A 82 9.25 -5.00 -10.31
CA LEU A 82 9.97 -4.64 -9.10
C LEU A 82 9.00 -4.10 -8.02
N THR A 83 8.16 -3.14 -8.38
CA THR A 83 7.19 -2.52 -7.47
C THR A 83 6.22 -3.55 -6.90
N ALA A 84 5.68 -4.42 -7.74
CA ALA A 84 4.73 -5.45 -7.33
C ALA A 84 5.35 -6.45 -6.35
N TYR A 85 6.57 -6.92 -6.62
CA TYR A 85 7.28 -7.79 -5.68
C TYR A 85 7.68 -7.07 -4.40
N ALA A 86 8.12 -5.82 -4.50
CA ALA A 86 8.50 -5.03 -3.34
C ALA A 86 7.34 -4.77 -2.37
N LEU A 87 6.13 -4.60 -2.89
CA LEU A 87 4.93 -4.37 -2.08
C LEU A 87 4.29 -5.66 -1.54
N SER A 88 4.70 -6.84 -2.02
CA SER A 88 4.14 -8.12 -1.58
C SER A 88 4.21 -8.33 -0.06
N PRO A 89 5.30 -7.99 0.66
CA PRO A 89 5.34 -8.14 2.12
C PRO A 89 4.30 -7.27 2.85
N LEU A 90 4.01 -6.07 2.32
CA LEU A 90 2.95 -5.21 2.87
C LEU A 90 1.57 -5.88 2.75
N PHE A 91 1.27 -6.49 1.61
CA PHE A 91 0.00 -7.20 1.42
C PHE A 91 -0.09 -8.47 2.27
N TRP A 92 1.01 -9.19 2.45
CA TRP A 92 1.05 -10.37 3.33
C TRP A 92 0.80 -10.01 4.80
N LEU A 93 1.46 -8.95 5.30
CA LEU A 93 1.31 -8.56 6.70
C LEU A 93 -0.04 -7.93 7.00
N ARG A 94 -0.75 -7.52 5.98
CA ARG A 94 -2.12 -7.06 6.10
C ARG A 94 -3.10 -8.14 6.59
N PHE A 95 -2.84 -9.42 6.32
CA PHE A 95 -3.62 -10.51 6.93
C PHE A 95 -3.57 -10.46 8.47
N LEU A 96 -2.45 -10.02 9.03
CA LEU A 96 -2.29 -9.88 10.49
C LEU A 96 -2.97 -8.61 11.03
N ASP A 97 -3.18 -7.61 10.19
CA ASP A 97 -3.81 -6.35 10.58
C ASP A 97 -5.31 -6.49 10.92
N GLY A 98 -5.94 -7.58 10.45
CA GLY A 98 -7.29 -7.96 10.85
C GLY A 98 -7.40 -8.52 12.28
N VAL A 99 -6.27 -8.83 12.95
CA VAL A 99 -6.26 -9.39 14.31
C VAL A 99 -6.26 -8.24 15.34
N PRO A 100 -7.29 -8.13 16.22
CA PRO A 100 -7.45 -6.99 17.11
C PRO A 100 -6.29 -6.74 18.08
N GLN A 101 -5.54 -7.80 18.43
CA GLN A 101 -4.42 -7.71 19.37
C GLN A 101 -3.14 -7.15 18.74
N ILE A 102 -3.06 -7.07 17.42
CA ILE A 102 -1.87 -6.62 16.70
C ILE A 102 -2.07 -5.16 16.29
N PRO A 103 -1.23 -4.24 16.75
CA PRO A 103 -1.32 -2.84 16.32
C PRO A 103 -1.07 -2.69 14.82
N SER A 104 -1.96 -1.98 14.12
CA SER A 104 -1.87 -1.74 12.67
C SER A 104 -0.52 -1.13 12.22
N TRP A 105 0.03 -0.22 13.04
CA TRP A 105 1.33 0.39 12.75
C TRP A 105 2.48 -0.63 12.78
N LEU A 106 2.38 -1.70 13.60
CA LEU A 106 3.37 -2.77 13.64
C LEU A 106 3.33 -3.60 12.36
N CYS A 107 2.13 -3.97 11.90
CA CYS A 107 1.94 -4.69 10.64
C CYS A 107 2.49 -3.86 9.46
N TRP A 108 2.14 -2.56 9.40
CA TRP A 108 2.66 -1.67 8.37
C TRP A 108 4.19 -1.53 8.46
N GLY A 109 4.76 -1.33 9.64
CA GLY A 109 6.20 -1.17 9.86
C GLY A 109 7.00 -2.41 9.44
N MET A 110 6.54 -3.60 9.81
CA MET A 110 7.15 -4.86 9.38
C MET A 110 7.02 -5.07 7.87
N GLY A 111 5.87 -4.71 7.28
CA GLY A 111 5.66 -4.72 5.84
C GLY A 111 6.61 -3.77 5.10
N ALA A 112 6.82 -2.58 5.64
CA ALA A 112 7.77 -1.61 5.11
C ALA A 112 9.22 -2.13 5.18
N LEU A 113 9.62 -2.78 6.28
CA LEU A 113 10.93 -3.44 6.36
C LEU A 113 11.08 -4.56 5.31
N GLY A 114 10.06 -5.40 5.14
CA GLY A 114 10.02 -6.41 4.08
C GLY A 114 10.15 -5.79 2.68
N THR A 115 9.48 -4.66 2.45
CA THR A 115 9.57 -3.89 1.19
C THR A 115 10.98 -3.39 0.94
N LEU A 116 11.68 -2.88 1.98
CA LEU A 116 13.08 -2.46 1.87
C LEU A 116 13.99 -3.61 1.44
N VAL A 117 13.84 -4.77 2.07
CA VAL A 117 14.62 -5.97 1.74
C VAL A 117 14.33 -6.44 0.30
N ALA A 118 13.05 -6.47 -0.08
CA ALA A 118 12.64 -6.85 -1.42
C ALA A 118 13.16 -5.88 -2.50
N LEU A 119 13.17 -4.57 -2.22
CA LEU A 119 13.75 -3.56 -3.11
C LEU A 119 15.27 -3.71 -3.23
N TYR A 120 15.96 -3.95 -2.12
CA TYR A 120 17.42 -4.13 -2.14
C TYR A 120 17.83 -5.24 -3.10
N HIS A 121 17.22 -6.39 -3.00
CA HIS A 121 17.48 -7.52 -3.90
C HIS A 121 16.88 -7.30 -5.29
N GLY A 122 15.67 -6.74 -5.36
CA GLY A 122 14.95 -6.58 -6.61
C GLY A 122 15.58 -5.56 -7.57
N VAL A 123 16.14 -4.46 -7.05
CA VAL A 123 16.88 -3.48 -7.87
C VAL A 123 18.08 -4.16 -8.54
N ALA A 124 18.85 -4.94 -7.79
CA ALA A 124 20.00 -5.64 -8.32
C ALA A 124 19.65 -6.73 -9.34
N LEU A 125 18.53 -7.45 -9.15
CA LEU A 125 18.13 -8.58 -9.98
C LEU A 125 17.29 -8.20 -11.21
N ILE A 126 16.43 -7.19 -11.09
CA ILE A 126 15.44 -6.86 -12.13
C ILE A 126 15.91 -5.69 -13.00
N ILE A 127 16.46 -4.65 -12.37
CA ILE A 127 16.91 -3.45 -13.08
C ILE A 127 18.36 -3.58 -13.51
N GLN A 128 19.20 -4.23 -12.70
CA GLN A 128 20.62 -4.45 -12.95
C GLN A 128 21.38 -3.16 -13.27
N PRO A 129 21.27 -2.12 -12.45
CA PRO A 129 21.96 -0.86 -12.68
C PRO A 129 23.48 -1.03 -12.49
N ASN A 130 24.25 -0.08 -13.01
CA ASN A 130 25.68 0.00 -12.70
C ASN A 130 25.89 0.08 -11.17
N THR A 131 26.97 -0.53 -10.67
CA THR A 131 27.26 -0.61 -9.22
C THR A 131 27.31 0.74 -8.52
N SER A 132 27.77 1.79 -9.23
CA SER A 132 27.83 3.16 -8.71
C SER A 132 26.45 3.82 -8.51
N VAL A 133 25.42 3.36 -9.23
CA VAL A 133 24.08 3.98 -9.25
C VAL A 133 23.08 3.15 -8.47
N GLY A 134 23.31 1.84 -8.33
CA GLY A 134 22.38 0.87 -7.76
C GLY A 134 21.90 1.25 -6.36
N PHE A 135 22.80 1.72 -5.50
CA PHE A 135 22.47 2.12 -4.13
C PHE A 135 21.60 3.39 -4.11
N GLY A 136 21.91 4.39 -4.95
CA GLY A 136 21.09 5.61 -5.07
C GLY A 136 19.69 5.31 -5.56
N LEU A 137 19.55 4.43 -6.55
CA LEU A 137 18.25 4.00 -7.08
C LEU A 137 17.45 3.23 -6.01
N TYR A 138 18.10 2.34 -5.26
CA TYR A 138 17.47 1.66 -4.12
C TYR A 138 16.96 2.64 -3.08
N LEU A 139 17.76 3.61 -2.66
CA LEU A 139 17.34 4.60 -1.65
C LEU A 139 16.13 5.42 -2.11
N ILE A 140 16.18 5.98 -3.32
CA ILE A 140 15.09 6.80 -3.84
C ILE A 140 13.82 5.98 -3.98
N SER A 141 13.90 4.76 -4.54
CA SER A 141 12.75 3.86 -4.69
C SER A 141 12.16 3.49 -3.33
N SER A 142 13.00 3.20 -2.34
CA SER A 142 12.60 2.84 -0.98
C SER A 142 11.89 3.99 -0.28
N MET A 143 12.49 5.18 -0.27
CA MET A 143 11.90 6.36 0.34
C MET A 143 10.54 6.69 -0.29
N THR A 144 10.45 6.61 -1.61
CA THR A 144 9.22 6.92 -2.33
C THR A 144 8.12 5.91 -2.02
N LEU A 145 8.37 4.60 -2.17
CA LEU A 145 7.34 3.59 -1.95
C LEU A 145 6.86 3.58 -0.49
N ILE A 146 7.77 3.71 0.48
CA ILE A 146 7.40 3.75 1.89
C ILE A 146 6.61 5.02 2.22
N SER A 147 7.06 6.18 1.74
CA SER A 147 6.34 7.45 1.99
C SER A 147 4.94 7.43 1.38
N ILE A 148 4.78 6.96 0.14
CA ILE A 148 3.48 6.87 -0.52
C ILE A 148 2.60 5.82 0.19
N SER A 149 3.16 4.65 0.58
CA SER A 149 2.38 3.63 1.29
C SER A 149 1.91 4.12 2.66
N GLY A 150 2.76 4.84 3.40
CA GLY A 150 2.39 5.47 4.66
C GLY A 150 1.31 6.53 4.50
N LEU A 151 1.42 7.36 3.46
CA LEU A 151 0.39 8.35 3.13
C LEU A 151 -0.94 7.68 2.75
N CYS A 152 -0.91 6.62 1.94
CA CYS A 152 -2.09 5.84 1.59
C CYS A 152 -2.75 5.22 2.83
N HIS A 153 -1.96 4.66 3.74
CA HIS A 153 -2.46 4.10 5.00
C HIS A 153 -3.11 5.18 5.88
N PHE A 154 -2.44 6.34 6.02
CA PHE A 154 -2.98 7.48 6.77
C PHE A 154 -4.28 8.02 6.15
N LEU A 155 -4.34 8.14 4.82
CA LEU A 155 -5.54 8.58 4.10
C LEU A 155 -6.69 7.58 4.29
N ALA A 156 -6.44 6.28 4.17
CA ALA A 156 -7.44 5.25 4.36
C ALA A 156 -8.05 5.31 5.76
N LEU A 157 -7.22 5.44 6.80
CA LEU A 157 -7.68 5.62 8.18
C LEU A 157 -8.46 6.93 8.36
N GLY A 158 -7.97 8.04 7.82
CA GLY A 158 -8.63 9.34 7.91
C GLY A 158 -10.01 9.35 7.27
N LEU A 159 -10.17 8.65 6.15
CA LEU A 159 -11.44 8.49 5.44
C LEU A 159 -12.40 7.57 6.21
N ALA A 160 -11.90 6.45 6.75
CA ALA A 160 -12.71 5.52 7.53
C ALA A 160 -13.27 6.15 8.81
N TYR A 161 -12.52 7.05 9.44
CA TYR A 161 -12.95 7.76 10.65
C TYR A 161 -13.79 9.01 10.39
N GLU A 162 -14.23 9.26 9.15
CA GLU A 162 -14.95 10.47 8.75
C GLU A 162 -14.27 11.78 9.15
N LYS A 163 -12.98 11.74 9.49
CA LYS A 163 -12.20 12.94 9.80
C LYS A 163 -12.04 13.86 8.59
N PHE A 164 -12.09 13.29 7.37
CA PHE A 164 -12.21 14.01 6.12
C PHE A 164 -13.64 13.90 5.64
N ASN A 165 -14.47 14.89 5.90
CA ASN A 165 -15.86 14.92 5.42
C ASN A 165 -15.89 15.10 3.89
N ILE A 166 -15.83 13.97 3.17
CA ILE A 166 -15.89 13.97 1.68
C ILE A 166 -17.34 14.01 1.18
N ARG A 167 -18.34 13.80 2.06
CA ARG A 167 -19.77 13.83 1.68
C ARG A 167 -20.18 15.04 0.84
N PRO A 168 -19.72 16.29 1.12
CA PRO A 168 -20.08 17.43 0.29
C PRO A 168 -19.56 17.33 -1.16
N TRP A 169 -18.43 16.65 -1.36
CA TRP A 169 -17.79 16.55 -2.68
C TRP A 169 -18.30 15.38 -3.52
N VAL A 170 -18.69 14.29 -2.89
CA VAL A 170 -19.16 13.07 -3.58
C VAL A 170 -20.66 13.09 -3.78
N GLY A 171 -21.41 13.76 -2.91
CA GLY A 171 -22.87 13.87 -3.00
C GLY A 171 -23.35 14.51 -4.30
N HIS A 172 -22.63 15.48 -4.83
CA HIS A 172 -22.94 16.12 -6.11
C HIS A 172 -22.66 15.23 -7.34
N LEU A 173 -21.90 14.16 -7.20
CA LEU A 173 -21.55 13.25 -8.30
C LEU A 173 -22.54 12.07 -8.45
N PHE A 174 -23.27 11.72 -7.40
CA PHE A 174 -24.11 10.52 -7.37
C PHE A 174 -25.60 10.77 -7.11
N LEU A 175 -26.02 12.00 -6.81
CA LEU A 175 -27.43 12.36 -6.67
C LEU A 175 -27.76 13.49 -7.66
N PRO A 176 -28.35 13.17 -8.83
CA PRO A 176 -29.03 14.20 -9.60
C PRO A 176 -30.23 14.71 -8.76
N GLY A 177 -30.26 16.03 -8.56
CA GLY A 177 -31.34 16.73 -7.86
C GLY A 177 -32.71 16.60 -8.53
#